data_365d98955f48e1aa1988c5e8656e90c4
#
_entry.id   365d98955f48e1aa1988c5e8656e90c4
#
_cell.length_a   1.000
_cell.length_b   1.000
_cell.length_c   1.000
_cell.angle_alpha   90.00
_cell.angle_beta   90.00
_cell.angle_gamma   90.00
#
_symmetry.space_group_name_H-M   'P 1'
#
loop_
_entity.id
_entity.type
_entity.pdbx_description
1 polymer ?
#
loop_
_entity_poly.entity_id
_entity_poly.type
_entity_poly.pdbx_seq_one_letter_code
_entity_poly.pdbx_strand_id
1 'polypeptide(L)'
;NNYRNAIIVGKGSSSPRLVDVLRIRKDFGINFLGYFDDQADCEQTKGAIEDLFEKVPKMDVDLIYIHEKLEASLVKRVIDFADENYIKVKMIPGKSLQLEKSLSFSRYGDFFVINVNDIPLDHPLNSFAKRVFDLAFASFVTVFILSWLIPLVGILLKLESRGPIFFIQ
;
A
#
# COMPACT_ATOMS: atom_id res chain seq x y z
N ASN A 1 -13.58 7.06 -7.39
CA ASN A 1 -13.81 6.24 -6.17
C ASN A 1 -12.70 5.21 -6.09
N ASN A 2 -11.73 5.44 -5.21
CA ASN A 2 -10.57 4.54 -5.07
C ASN A 2 -10.89 3.51 -3.98
N TYR A 3 -11.76 2.54 -4.30
CA TYR A 3 -12.02 1.40 -3.43
C TYR A 3 -10.92 0.35 -3.62
N ARG A 4 -10.44 -0.21 -2.50
CA ARG A 4 -9.50 -1.33 -2.47
C ARG A 4 -10.27 -2.62 -2.29
N ASN A 5 -10.07 -3.56 -3.16
CA ASN A 5 -10.68 -4.88 -3.07
C ASN A 5 -9.95 -5.75 -2.06
N ALA A 6 -10.68 -6.36 -1.16
CA ALA A 6 -10.13 -7.16 -0.08
C ALA A 6 -10.74 -8.55 -0.02
N ILE A 7 -9.89 -9.53 0.28
CA ILE A 7 -10.29 -10.91 0.60
C ILE A 7 -9.83 -11.29 2.01
N ILE A 8 -10.45 -12.31 2.58
CA ILE A 8 -10.07 -12.86 3.89
C ILE A 8 -9.67 -14.32 3.69
N VAL A 9 -8.51 -14.70 4.22
CA VAL A 9 -7.98 -16.07 4.21
C VAL A 9 -8.08 -16.65 5.61
N GLY A 10 -8.77 -17.76 5.72
CA GLY A 10 -9.15 -18.39 6.98
C GLY A 10 -10.33 -17.70 7.66
N LYS A 11 -11.37 -18.47 7.98
CA LYS A 11 -12.56 -17.97 8.68
C LYS A 11 -12.43 -18.24 10.17
N GLY A 12 -12.53 -17.22 10.95
CA GLY A 12 -12.55 -17.32 12.41
C GLY A 12 -13.64 -16.45 13.03
N SER A 13 -13.75 -16.48 14.35
CA SER A 13 -14.79 -15.76 15.11
C SER A 13 -14.78 -14.25 14.89
N SER A 14 -13.63 -13.67 14.53
CA SER A 14 -13.45 -12.23 14.31
C SER A 14 -13.70 -11.82 12.87
N SER A 15 -13.63 -12.75 11.90
CA SER A 15 -13.77 -12.47 10.47
C SER A 15 -15.14 -11.87 10.08
N PRO A 16 -16.30 -12.41 10.54
CA PRO A 16 -17.61 -11.85 10.20
C PRO A 16 -17.77 -10.41 10.72
N ARG A 17 -17.29 -10.13 11.94
CA ARG A 17 -17.36 -8.78 12.50
C ARG A 17 -16.54 -7.78 11.70
N LEU A 18 -15.35 -8.16 11.22
CA LEU A 18 -14.55 -7.28 10.35
C LEU A 18 -15.32 -6.97 9.07
N VAL A 19 -15.93 -7.98 8.43
CA VAL A 19 -16.73 -7.79 7.21
C VAL A 19 -17.91 -6.84 7.46
N ASP A 20 -18.61 -7.00 8.59
CA ASP A 20 -19.71 -6.11 8.96
C ASP A 20 -19.23 -4.65 9.09
N VAL A 21 -18.09 -4.43 9.76
CA VAL A 21 -17.47 -3.10 9.88
C VAL A 21 -17.11 -2.54 8.50
N LEU A 22 -16.48 -3.34 7.64
CA LEU A 22 -16.10 -2.90 6.29
C LEU A 22 -17.31 -2.56 5.40
N ARG A 23 -18.44 -3.26 5.58
CA ARG A 23 -19.69 -3.00 4.86
C ARG A 23 -20.41 -1.73 5.34
N ILE A 24 -20.45 -1.53 6.67
CA ILE A 24 -21.11 -0.36 7.29
C ILE A 24 -20.27 0.90 7.03
N ARG A 25 -18.96 0.81 7.18
CA ARG A 25 -18.01 1.92 7.11
C ARG A 25 -17.37 2.02 5.72
N LYS A 26 -18.17 2.49 4.75
CA LYS A 26 -17.69 2.73 3.37
C LYS A 26 -16.61 3.81 3.26
N ASP A 27 -16.46 4.64 4.29
CA ASP A 27 -15.40 5.63 4.42
C ASP A 27 -13.99 5.04 4.47
N PHE A 28 -13.84 3.75 4.82
CA PHE A 28 -12.56 3.06 4.74
C PHE A 28 -12.11 2.75 3.29
N GLY A 29 -13.00 2.89 2.32
CA GLY A 29 -12.70 2.62 0.91
C GLY A 29 -12.31 1.17 0.64
N ILE A 30 -12.85 0.20 1.40
CA ILE A 30 -12.54 -1.22 1.25
C ILE A 30 -13.79 -1.96 0.79
N ASN A 31 -13.65 -2.69 -0.31
CA ASN A 31 -14.69 -3.55 -0.88
C ASN A 31 -14.35 -5.01 -0.57
N PHE A 32 -15.18 -5.70 0.20
CA PHE A 32 -14.99 -7.11 0.54
C PHE A 32 -15.50 -8.01 -0.58
N LEU A 33 -14.60 -8.83 -1.16
CA LEU A 33 -14.91 -9.72 -2.27
C LEU A 33 -15.34 -11.13 -1.82
N GLY A 34 -14.79 -11.64 -0.71
CA GLY A 34 -15.13 -12.98 -0.22
C GLY A 34 -14.04 -13.62 0.64
N TYR A 35 -14.33 -14.87 1.02
CA TYR A 35 -13.43 -15.70 1.84
C TYR A 35 -12.73 -16.76 1.00
N PHE A 36 -11.52 -17.14 1.41
CA PHE A 36 -10.86 -18.39 1.03
C PHE A 36 -10.63 -19.21 2.29
N ASP A 37 -11.27 -20.36 2.38
CA ASP A 37 -11.22 -21.21 3.57
C ASP A 37 -11.59 -22.66 3.23
N ASP A 38 -10.87 -23.63 3.80
CA ASP A 38 -11.08 -25.04 3.54
C ASP A 38 -12.30 -25.60 4.29
N GLN A 39 -12.77 -24.91 5.34
CA GLN A 39 -13.86 -25.36 6.21
C GLN A 39 -15.12 -24.48 6.10
N ALA A 40 -15.11 -23.42 5.32
CA ALA A 40 -16.21 -22.47 5.29
C ALA A 40 -17.23 -22.81 4.19
N ASP A 41 -18.34 -23.37 4.62
CA ASP A 41 -19.53 -23.55 3.78
C ASP A 41 -20.46 -22.31 3.93
N CYS A 42 -20.18 -21.25 3.19
CA CYS A 42 -21.03 -20.06 3.14
C CYS A 42 -21.04 -19.45 1.75
N GLU A 43 -22.16 -18.78 1.40
CA GLU A 43 -22.37 -18.12 0.08
C GLU A 43 -21.24 -17.16 -0.37
N GLN A 44 -20.42 -16.67 0.58
CA GLN A 44 -19.35 -15.74 0.31
C GLN A 44 -17.96 -16.41 0.19
N THR A 45 -17.89 -17.74 0.30
CA THR A 45 -16.65 -18.49 0.09
C THR A 45 -16.38 -18.60 -1.40
N LYS A 46 -15.21 -18.14 -1.83
CA LYS A 46 -14.75 -18.16 -3.23
C LYS A 46 -14.00 -19.44 -3.60
N GLY A 47 -13.55 -20.19 -2.61
CA GLY A 47 -12.86 -21.46 -2.77
C GLY A 47 -12.05 -21.86 -1.55
N ALA A 48 -11.35 -22.98 -1.68
CA ALA A 48 -10.35 -23.42 -0.71
C ALA A 48 -9.15 -22.46 -0.64
N ILE A 49 -8.32 -22.60 0.38
CA ILE A 49 -7.13 -21.75 0.54
C ILE A 49 -6.16 -21.95 -0.63
N GLU A 50 -6.01 -23.17 -1.14
CA GLU A 50 -5.15 -23.45 -2.29
C GLU A 50 -5.65 -22.79 -3.59
N ASP A 51 -6.96 -22.64 -3.76
CA ASP A 51 -7.55 -21.93 -4.91
C ASP A 51 -7.19 -20.45 -4.97
N LEU A 52 -6.76 -19.88 -3.85
CA LEU A 52 -6.32 -18.47 -3.75
C LEU A 52 -5.20 -18.19 -4.76
N PHE A 53 -4.19 -19.05 -4.81
CA PHE A 53 -3.01 -18.83 -5.64
C PHE A 53 -3.32 -18.82 -7.15
N GLU A 54 -4.40 -19.49 -7.56
CA GLU A 54 -4.84 -19.51 -8.97
C GLU A 54 -5.86 -18.41 -9.28
N LYS A 55 -6.78 -18.14 -8.35
CA LYS A 55 -7.92 -17.23 -8.59
C LYS A 55 -7.57 -15.76 -8.35
N VAL A 56 -6.76 -15.45 -7.33
CA VAL A 56 -6.44 -14.06 -6.95
C VAL A 56 -5.71 -13.29 -8.05
N PRO A 57 -4.77 -13.85 -8.84
CA PRO A 57 -4.16 -13.12 -9.93
C PRO A 57 -5.14 -12.70 -11.04
N LYS A 58 -6.30 -13.38 -11.13
CA LYS A 58 -7.37 -13.07 -12.08
C LYS A 58 -8.41 -12.09 -11.49
N MET A 59 -8.30 -11.79 -10.19
CA MET A 59 -9.16 -10.87 -9.46
C MET A 59 -8.36 -9.61 -9.15
N ASP A 60 -9.00 -8.46 -9.22
CA ASP A 60 -8.39 -7.18 -8.84
C ASP A 60 -8.40 -7.07 -7.30
N VAL A 61 -7.41 -7.68 -6.64
CA VAL A 61 -7.29 -7.74 -5.17
C VAL A 61 -6.12 -6.88 -4.71
N ASP A 62 -6.40 -5.92 -3.83
CA ASP A 62 -5.42 -5.00 -3.24
C ASP A 62 -4.99 -5.40 -1.83
N LEU A 63 -5.86 -6.14 -1.11
CA LEU A 63 -5.68 -6.47 0.30
C LEU A 63 -6.02 -7.92 0.59
N ILE A 64 -5.15 -8.60 1.33
CA ILE A 64 -5.40 -9.91 1.90
C ILE A 64 -5.41 -9.80 3.42
N TYR A 65 -6.52 -10.18 4.05
CA TYR A 65 -6.62 -10.33 5.49
C TYR A 65 -6.41 -11.79 5.87
N ILE A 66 -5.41 -12.08 6.69
CA ILE A 66 -5.11 -13.43 7.18
C ILE A 66 -5.64 -13.57 8.61
N HIS A 67 -6.40 -14.64 8.89
CA HIS A 67 -6.82 -14.95 10.24
C HIS A 67 -5.70 -15.66 11.02
N GLU A 68 -5.51 -15.32 12.31
CA GLU A 68 -4.42 -15.85 13.15
C GLU A 68 -4.38 -17.37 13.29
N LYS A 69 -5.51 -18.06 13.07
CA LYS A 69 -5.60 -19.52 13.20
C LYS A 69 -5.02 -20.30 12.03
N LEU A 70 -4.58 -19.61 10.97
CA LEU A 70 -3.90 -20.30 9.88
C LEU A 70 -2.56 -20.86 10.36
N GLU A 71 -2.20 -22.01 9.79
CA GLU A 71 -0.90 -22.61 10.00
C GLU A 71 0.23 -21.68 9.51
N ALA A 72 1.32 -21.59 10.28
CA ALA A 72 2.43 -20.67 9.97
C ALA A 72 3.04 -20.91 8.58
N SER A 73 3.05 -22.15 8.10
CA SER A 73 3.50 -22.52 6.77
C SER A 73 2.64 -21.90 5.67
N LEU A 74 1.32 -21.92 5.83
CA LEU A 74 0.36 -21.31 4.92
C LEU A 74 0.41 -19.79 4.98
N VAL A 75 0.54 -19.22 6.19
CA VAL A 75 0.71 -17.78 6.37
C VAL A 75 1.91 -17.29 5.57
N LYS A 76 3.07 -17.97 5.68
CA LYS A 76 4.27 -17.62 4.93
C LYS A 76 4.03 -17.70 3.41
N ARG A 77 3.43 -18.78 2.91
CA ARG A 77 3.13 -18.93 1.48
C ARG A 77 2.20 -17.82 0.95
N VAL A 78 1.20 -17.43 1.75
CA VAL A 78 0.29 -16.34 1.37
C VAL A 78 1.00 -15.00 1.37
N ILE A 79 1.92 -14.75 2.31
CA ILE A 79 2.74 -13.52 2.34
C ILE A 79 3.66 -13.47 1.13
N ASP A 80 4.43 -14.54 0.85
CA ASP A 80 5.35 -14.62 -0.29
C ASP A 80 4.59 -14.38 -1.61
N PHE A 81 3.43 -15.03 -1.76
CA PHE A 81 2.55 -14.83 -2.93
C PHE A 81 2.03 -13.39 -3.06
N ALA A 82 1.61 -12.79 -1.94
CA ALA A 82 1.12 -11.42 -1.94
C ALA A 82 2.20 -10.42 -2.32
N ASP A 83 3.46 -10.64 -1.85
CA ASP A 83 4.61 -9.81 -2.20
C ASP A 83 4.93 -9.90 -3.70
N GLU A 84 4.89 -11.09 -4.30
CA GLU A 84 5.08 -11.29 -5.73
C GLU A 84 4.00 -10.58 -6.58
N ASN A 85 2.79 -10.45 -6.06
CA ASN A 85 1.65 -9.82 -6.74
C ASN A 85 1.37 -8.38 -6.30
N TYR A 86 2.24 -7.77 -5.48
CA TYR A 86 2.09 -6.40 -4.94
C TYR A 86 0.81 -6.19 -4.11
N ILE A 87 0.30 -7.24 -3.47
CA ILE A 87 -0.89 -7.22 -2.64
C ILE A 87 -0.50 -6.96 -1.18
N LYS A 88 -1.17 -6.03 -0.52
CA LYS A 88 -0.92 -5.75 0.90
C LYS A 88 -1.51 -6.84 1.79
N VAL A 89 -0.73 -7.34 2.75
CA VAL A 89 -1.21 -8.33 3.72
C VAL A 89 -1.45 -7.68 5.07
N LYS A 90 -2.58 -8.03 5.69
CA LYS A 90 -2.96 -7.62 7.03
C LYS A 90 -3.40 -8.83 7.83
N MET A 91 -2.99 -8.91 9.09
CA MET A 91 -3.39 -10.00 9.97
C MET A 91 -4.52 -9.57 10.89
N ILE A 92 -5.56 -10.40 10.99
CA ILE A 92 -6.66 -10.23 11.95
C ILE A 92 -6.22 -10.86 13.26
N PRO A 93 -5.96 -10.07 14.33
CA PRO A 93 -5.53 -10.61 15.60
C PRO A 93 -6.69 -11.37 16.27
N GLY A 94 -6.39 -12.52 16.82
CA GLY A 94 -7.31 -13.20 17.69
C GLY A 94 -7.18 -12.74 19.14
N LYS A 95 -7.93 -13.41 20.01
CA LYS A 95 -7.95 -13.08 21.46
C LYS A 95 -6.64 -13.38 22.19
N SER A 96 -5.76 -14.18 21.60
CA SER A 96 -4.54 -14.70 22.22
C SER A 96 -3.26 -13.94 21.86
N LEU A 97 -3.30 -12.99 20.93
CA LEU A 97 -2.10 -12.27 20.55
C LEU A 97 -1.73 -11.26 21.65
N GLN A 98 -0.72 -11.60 22.44
CA GLN A 98 -0.03 -10.63 23.29
C GLN A 98 0.72 -9.66 22.36
N LEU A 99 0.32 -8.39 22.42
CA LEU A 99 0.81 -7.33 21.56
C LEU A 99 2.31 -7.08 21.80
N GLU A 100 3.16 -7.56 20.93
CA GLU A 100 4.55 -7.13 20.89
C GLU A 100 4.64 -5.67 20.38
N LYS A 101 5.49 -4.88 21.04
CA LYS A 101 5.60 -3.41 20.81
C LYS A 101 6.07 -2.99 19.41
N SER A 102 6.42 -3.91 18.54
CA SER A 102 7.00 -3.65 17.20
C SER A 102 6.01 -3.79 16.04
N LEU A 103 4.75 -4.10 16.30
CA LEU A 103 3.76 -4.30 15.24
C LEU A 103 3.00 -2.99 14.95
N SER A 104 2.86 -2.64 13.69
CA SER A 104 2.03 -1.50 13.32
C SER A 104 0.57 -1.94 13.19
N PHE A 105 -0.33 -1.16 13.79
CA PHE A 105 -1.74 -1.47 13.86
C PHE A 105 -2.55 -0.45 13.05
N SER A 106 -3.48 -0.95 12.25
CA SER A 106 -4.55 -0.15 11.68
C SER A 106 -5.83 -0.37 12.47
N ARG A 107 -6.51 0.72 12.87
CA ARG A 107 -7.77 0.65 13.61
C ARG A 107 -8.95 0.85 12.65
N TYR A 108 -9.88 -0.10 12.64
CA TYR A 108 -11.15 -0.01 11.93
C TYR A 108 -12.31 -0.05 12.93
N GLY A 109 -12.76 1.10 13.41
CA GLY A 109 -13.73 1.18 14.51
C GLY A 109 -13.15 0.56 15.78
N ASP A 110 -13.79 -0.52 16.28
CA ASP A 110 -13.33 -1.27 17.46
C ASP A 110 -12.40 -2.44 17.12
N PHE A 111 -12.02 -2.58 15.85
CA PHE A 111 -11.11 -3.63 15.40
C PHE A 111 -9.69 -3.12 15.18
N PHE A 112 -8.74 -3.90 15.68
CA PHE A 112 -7.33 -3.74 15.38
C PHE A 112 -6.90 -4.78 14.35
N VAL A 113 -6.17 -4.36 13.34
CA VAL A 113 -5.58 -5.23 12.31
C VAL A 113 -4.09 -4.97 12.27
N ILE A 114 -3.30 -6.04 12.23
CA ILE A 114 -1.84 -5.96 12.19
C ILE A 114 -1.43 -5.83 10.73
N ASN A 115 -0.61 -4.83 10.43
CA ASN A 115 0.04 -4.73 9.13
C ASN A 115 1.25 -5.66 9.13
N VAL A 116 1.28 -6.61 8.19
CA VAL A 116 2.38 -7.57 8.07
C VAL A 116 3.52 -6.97 7.26
N ASN A 117 3.17 -6.19 6.23
CA ASN A 117 4.12 -5.49 5.38
C ASN A 117 3.99 -3.99 5.62
N ASP A 118 4.89 -3.42 6.43
CA ASP A 118 5.05 -1.98 6.54
C ASP A 118 5.90 -1.49 5.36
N ILE A 119 5.26 -0.73 4.47
CA ILE A 119 6.01 0.01 3.46
C ILE A 119 6.71 1.15 4.19
N PRO A 120 8.06 1.28 4.12
CA PRO A 120 8.81 2.33 4.82
C PRO A 120 8.29 3.75 4.57
N LEU A 121 7.62 3.97 3.42
CA LEU A 121 7.01 5.25 3.05
C LEU A 121 5.68 5.54 3.76
N ASP A 122 5.03 4.55 4.38
CA ASP A 122 3.81 4.75 5.17
C ASP A 122 4.14 5.44 6.53
N HIS A 123 5.42 5.50 6.93
CA HIS A 123 5.85 6.27 8.09
C HIS A 123 5.98 7.76 7.73
N PRO A 124 5.31 8.67 8.45
CA PRO A 124 5.30 10.10 8.13
C PRO A 124 6.71 10.73 8.14
N LEU A 125 7.63 10.21 8.97
CA LEU A 125 9.03 10.65 9.01
C LEU A 125 9.77 10.31 7.71
N ASN A 126 9.54 9.12 7.15
CA ASN A 126 10.19 8.71 5.90
C ASN A 126 9.65 9.49 4.70
N SER A 127 8.35 9.77 4.70
CA SER A 127 7.72 10.62 3.67
C SER A 127 8.22 12.05 3.75
N PHE A 128 8.43 12.58 4.97
CA PHE A 128 9.02 13.91 5.16
C PHE A 128 10.48 13.94 4.72
N ALA A 129 11.29 12.95 5.13
CA ALA A 129 12.69 12.85 4.73
C ALA A 129 12.84 12.78 3.21
N LYS A 130 11.99 11.99 2.54
CA LYS A 130 11.94 11.93 1.08
C LYS A 130 11.63 13.28 0.46
N ARG A 131 10.60 14.01 0.95
CA ARG A 131 10.27 15.34 0.43
C ARG A 131 11.40 16.34 0.59
N VAL A 132 12.07 16.34 1.74
CA VAL A 132 13.23 17.22 1.96
C VAL A 132 14.36 16.89 0.99
N PHE A 133 14.65 15.59 0.82
CA PHE A 133 15.66 15.14 -0.14
C PHE A 133 15.30 15.53 -1.58
N ASP A 134 14.06 15.27 -2.01
CA ASP A 134 13.60 15.60 -3.36
C ASP A 134 13.69 17.12 -3.63
N LEU A 135 13.31 17.94 -2.63
CA LEU A 135 13.38 19.41 -2.75
C LEU A 135 14.83 19.90 -2.81
N ALA A 136 15.70 19.37 -1.95
CA ALA A 136 17.10 19.72 -1.93
C ALA A 136 17.81 19.34 -3.25
N PHE A 137 17.54 18.11 -3.71
CA PHE A 137 18.10 17.60 -4.95
C PHE A 137 17.60 18.39 -6.17
N ALA A 138 16.28 18.65 -6.26
CA ALA A 138 15.70 19.45 -7.32
C ALA A 138 16.26 20.88 -7.34
N SER A 139 16.39 21.51 -6.16
CA SER A 139 16.99 22.84 -6.03
C SER A 139 18.45 22.85 -6.49
N PHE A 140 19.23 21.87 -6.06
CA PHE A 140 20.63 21.73 -6.44
C PHE A 140 20.78 21.58 -7.97
N VAL A 141 20.02 20.64 -8.57
CA VAL A 141 20.04 20.41 -10.02
C VAL A 141 19.61 21.66 -10.78
N THR A 142 18.54 22.34 -10.33
CA THR A 142 18.03 23.55 -10.96
C THR A 142 19.08 24.66 -10.93
N VAL A 143 19.68 24.94 -9.77
CA VAL A 143 20.70 25.98 -9.63
C VAL A 143 21.93 25.64 -10.48
N PHE A 144 22.37 24.38 -10.46
CA PHE A 144 23.55 23.94 -11.21
C PHE A 144 23.32 24.04 -12.73
N ILE A 145 22.17 23.57 -13.22
CA ILE A 145 21.82 23.62 -14.64
C ILE A 145 21.62 25.06 -15.09
N LEU A 146 20.86 25.88 -14.35
CA LEU A 146 20.61 27.27 -14.71
C LEU A 146 21.88 28.12 -14.66
N SER A 147 22.76 27.89 -13.70
CA SER A 147 24.03 28.61 -13.58
C SER A 147 24.93 28.45 -14.81
N TRP A 148 24.81 27.32 -15.50
CA TRP A 148 25.59 27.05 -16.71
C TRP A 148 24.81 27.35 -17.99
N LEU A 149 23.53 27.07 -18.02
CA LEU A 149 22.67 27.22 -19.20
C LEU A 149 22.45 28.69 -19.54
N ILE A 150 22.21 29.56 -18.54
CA ILE A 150 21.97 30.98 -18.76
C ILE A 150 23.13 31.66 -19.45
N PRO A 151 24.39 31.56 -19.01
CA PRO A 151 25.51 32.15 -19.72
C PRO A 151 25.74 31.53 -21.11
N LEU A 152 25.52 30.22 -21.26
CA LEU A 152 25.63 29.55 -22.55
C LEU A 152 24.65 30.13 -23.58
N VAL A 153 23.36 30.18 -23.19
CA VAL A 153 22.30 30.76 -24.05
C VAL A 153 22.57 32.25 -24.31
N GLY A 154 23.03 32.99 -23.30
CA GLY A 154 23.40 34.39 -23.45
C GLY A 154 24.51 34.62 -24.48
N ILE A 155 25.54 33.78 -24.50
CA ILE A 155 26.63 33.83 -25.49
C ILE A 155 26.08 33.51 -26.89
N LEU A 156 25.27 32.44 -27.02
CA LEU A 156 24.68 32.05 -28.31
C LEU A 156 23.80 33.16 -28.90
N LEU A 157 22.92 33.76 -28.07
CA LEU A 157 22.08 34.89 -28.49
C LEU A 157 22.89 36.09 -28.91
N LYS A 158 24.02 36.38 -28.26
CA LYS A 158 24.87 37.50 -28.57
C LYS A 158 25.70 37.29 -29.84
N LEU A 159 25.97 36.04 -30.21
CA LEU A 159 26.60 35.67 -31.47
C LEU A 159 25.64 35.78 -32.64
N GLU A 160 24.33 35.50 -32.43
CA GLU A 160 23.30 35.51 -33.44
C GLU A 160 22.68 36.92 -33.63
N SER A 161 22.56 37.69 -32.53
CA SER A 161 21.88 39.00 -32.51
C SER A 161 22.64 40.05 -31.74
N ARG A 162 22.69 41.30 -32.24
CA ARG A 162 23.28 42.47 -31.57
C ARG A 162 22.34 43.09 -30.49
N GLY A 163 21.26 42.38 -30.11
CA GLY A 163 20.27 42.85 -29.13
C GLY A 163 20.65 42.57 -27.66
N PRO A 164 19.89 43.12 -26.69
CA PRO A 164 20.07 42.81 -25.28
C PRO A 164 19.63 41.35 -24.97
N ILE A 165 20.34 40.67 -24.04
CA ILE A 165 20.09 39.29 -23.65
C ILE A 165 18.76 39.15 -22.86
N PHE A 166 18.41 40.19 -22.09
CA PHE A 166 17.17 40.25 -21.31
C PHE A 166 16.31 41.42 -21.79
N PHE A 167 15.04 41.13 -22.11
CA PHE A 167 14.04 42.16 -22.35
C PHE A 167 13.46 42.60 -20.99
N ILE A 168 13.54 43.92 -20.73
CA ILE A 168 12.84 44.56 -19.60
C ILE A 168 11.57 45.16 -20.17
N GLN A 169 10.42 44.70 -19.73
CA GLN A 169 9.11 45.26 -20.04
C GLN A 169 8.76 46.36 -19.05
#